data_f9d20f8dd6396774903a034c848239df
#
_entry.id   f9d20f8dd6396774903a034c848239df
#
_cell.length_a   1.000
_cell.length_b   1.000
_cell.length_c   1.000
_cell.angle_alpha   90.00
_cell.angle_beta   90.00
_cell.angle_gamma   90.00
#
_symmetry.space_group_name_H-M   'P 1'
#
loop_
_entity.id
_entity.type
_entity.pdbx_description
1 polymer ?
#
loop_
_entity_poly.entity_id
_entity_poly.type
_entity_poly.pdbx_seq_one_letter_code
_entity_poly.pdbx_strand_id
1 'polypeptide(L)'
;MLKFEDCTFSAAGANKKDKVYGLTINGVEDVTINNCVFDGTGYSAILNKGTGALTVDHSKFHCDNIYNPIEGSQTTDNGNVTVADCTFDGVPGNNFISFYQVAEGTTHTVKNCKFAGATNNNIVRLSNKTNAKATFNIVDCTYTYVSGKADEWTGFMLCQDYTNKNGVKQDFNNYRVNIDNLERPEEGSLVYVYEDGEGIIVTNYPVVYVDGSPLVF
;
A
#
# COMPACT_ATOMS: atom_id res chain seq x y z
N MET A 1 -15.47 0.35 -18.18
CA MET A 1 -14.73 1.32 -17.36
C MET A 1 -15.72 2.09 -16.48
N LEU A 2 -15.51 2.09 -15.19
CA LEU A 2 -16.30 2.84 -14.21
C LEU A 2 -15.49 4.06 -13.75
N LYS A 3 -16.13 5.23 -13.65
CA LYS A 3 -15.47 6.48 -13.26
C LYS A 3 -16.19 7.15 -12.08
N PHE A 4 -15.43 7.53 -11.07
CA PHE A 4 -15.85 8.42 -10.00
C PHE A 4 -15.04 9.71 -10.12
N GLU A 5 -15.71 10.84 -10.17
CA GLU A 5 -15.09 12.14 -10.35
C GLU A 5 -15.76 13.17 -9.42
N ASP A 6 -14.96 13.98 -8.76
CA ASP A 6 -15.41 15.03 -7.85
C ASP A 6 -16.34 14.53 -6.72
N CYS A 7 -16.11 13.28 -6.25
CA CYS A 7 -16.95 12.67 -5.24
C CYS A 7 -16.35 12.83 -3.83
N THR A 8 -17.23 12.88 -2.83
CA THR A 8 -16.83 12.78 -1.44
C THR A 8 -17.39 11.49 -0.84
N PHE A 9 -16.53 10.66 -0.28
CA PHE A 9 -16.88 9.46 0.46
C PHE A 9 -16.63 9.70 1.94
N SER A 10 -17.67 9.71 2.75
CA SER A 10 -17.56 9.89 4.17
C SER A 10 -18.38 8.85 4.94
N ALA A 11 -17.87 8.39 6.07
CA ALA A 11 -18.55 7.46 6.95
C ALA A 11 -18.36 7.89 8.40
N ALA A 12 -19.19 8.82 8.85
CA ALA A 12 -19.18 9.29 10.23
C ALA A 12 -19.48 8.11 11.19
N GLY A 13 -18.62 7.91 12.19
CA GLY A 13 -18.81 6.90 13.23
C GLY A 13 -18.42 5.47 12.82
N ALA A 14 -17.89 5.26 11.62
CA ALA A 14 -17.32 3.97 11.27
C ALA A 14 -16.10 3.67 12.14
N ASN A 15 -16.00 2.45 12.64
CA ASN A 15 -14.87 2.00 13.44
C ASN A 15 -14.20 0.77 12.80
N LYS A 16 -12.95 0.55 13.17
CA LYS A 16 -12.12 -0.56 12.67
C LYS A 16 -12.79 -1.94 12.82
N LYS A 17 -13.67 -2.12 13.81
CA LYS A 17 -14.30 -3.42 14.11
C LYS A 17 -15.38 -3.78 13.10
N ASP A 18 -16.06 -2.78 12.54
CA ASP A 18 -17.23 -2.98 11.70
C ASP A 18 -16.88 -3.29 10.24
N LYS A 19 -15.58 -3.24 9.86
CA LYS A 19 -15.09 -3.47 8.48
C LYS A 19 -15.89 -2.69 7.43
N VAL A 20 -16.19 -1.44 7.73
CA VAL A 20 -16.87 -0.55 6.79
C VAL A 20 -15.87 -0.05 5.76
N TYR A 21 -16.26 -0.05 4.52
CA TYR A 21 -15.45 0.42 3.39
C TYR A 21 -16.12 1.63 2.74
N GLY A 22 -15.33 2.62 2.36
CA GLY A 22 -15.85 3.77 1.60
C GLY A 22 -16.29 3.36 0.19
N LEU A 23 -15.43 2.60 -0.49
CA LEU A 23 -15.70 2.04 -1.81
C LEU A 23 -15.14 0.62 -1.89
N THR A 24 -15.96 -0.32 -2.32
CA THR A 24 -15.51 -1.68 -2.66
C THR A 24 -15.61 -1.88 -4.16
N ILE A 25 -14.49 -2.14 -4.80
CA ILE A 25 -14.39 -2.46 -6.23
C ILE A 25 -14.37 -3.97 -6.35
N ASN A 26 -15.31 -4.52 -7.12
CA ASN A 26 -15.44 -5.96 -7.33
C ASN A 26 -15.81 -6.23 -8.78
N GLY A 27 -15.00 -6.98 -9.50
CA GLY A 27 -15.23 -7.31 -10.90
C GLY A 27 -13.99 -7.15 -11.78
N VAL A 28 -14.22 -7.14 -13.09
CA VAL A 28 -13.16 -7.12 -14.11
C VAL A 28 -13.01 -5.76 -14.82
N GLU A 29 -13.88 -4.82 -14.51
CA GLU A 29 -13.87 -3.50 -15.14
C GLU A 29 -12.73 -2.64 -14.62
N ASP A 30 -12.18 -1.83 -15.51
CA ASP A 30 -11.26 -0.77 -15.12
C ASP A 30 -12.02 0.32 -14.37
N VAL A 31 -11.41 0.81 -13.29
CA VAL A 31 -11.98 1.83 -12.42
C VAL A 31 -11.04 3.03 -12.33
N THR A 32 -11.60 4.21 -12.54
CA THR A 32 -10.90 5.48 -12.34
C THR A 32 -11.59 6.28 -11.24
N ILE A 33 -10.81 6.76 -10.29
CA ILE A 33 -11.22 7.63 -9.18
C ILE A 33 -10.38 8.89 -9.32
N ASN A 34 -11.01 10.01 -9.61
CA ASN A 34 -10.33 11.27 -9.88
C ASN A 34 -10.91 12.42 -9.06
N ASN A 35 -10.05 13.23 -8.47
CA ASN A 35 -10.42 14.41 -7.68
C ASN A 35 -11.47 14.10 -6.58
N CYS A 36 -11.31 12.95 -5.92
CA CYS A 36 -12.24 12.52 -4.87
C CYS A 36 -11.64 12.77 -3.47
N VAL A 37 -12.53 12.85 -2.49
CA VAL A 37 -12.18 13.00 -1.07
C VAL A 37 -12.69 11.78 -0.31
N PHE A 38 -11.82 11.15 0.47
CA PHE A 38 -12.16 10.06 1.38
C PHE A 38 -11.94 10.53 2.82
N ASP A 39 -13.01 10.57 3.60
CA ASP A 39 -13.00 11.11 4.96
C ASP A 39 -13.68 10.16 5.94
N GLY A 40 -12.91 9.65 6.90
CA GLY A 40 -13.43 8.81 7.97
C GLY A 40 -14.13 7.54 7.52
N THR A 41 -13.63 6.87 6.49
CA THR A 41 -14.27 5.71 5.85
C THR A 41 -13.95 4.36 6.50
N GLY A 42 -13.69 4.33 7.78
CA GLY A 42 -13.69 3.11 8.56
C GLY A 42 -12.51 2.17 8.33
N TYR A 43 -12.75 0.93 7.85
CA TYR A 43 -11.70 -0.06 7.70
C TYR A 43 -10.78 0.26 6.52
N SER A 44 -11.33 0.48 5.34
CA SER A 44 -10.55 0.97 4.19
C SER A 44 -11.36 1.99 3.41
N ALA A 45 -10.71 3.05 2.94
CA ALA A 45 -11.35 4.00 2.06
C ALA A 45 -11.68 3.35 0.71
N ILE A 46 -10.71 2.62 0.16
CA ILE A 46 -10.89 1.81 -1.06
C ILE A 46 -10.44 0.38 -0.76
N LEU A 47 -11.34 -0.58 -0.93
CA LEU A 47 -11.04 -2.01 -0.99
C LEU A 47 -11.10 -2.46 -2.45
N ASN A 48 -9.94 -2.77 -3.04
CA ASN A 48 -9.87 -3.28 -4.40
C ASN A 48 -9.90 -4.81 -4.42
N LYS A 49 -11.01 -5.37 -4.91
CA LYS A 49 -11.18 -6.79 -5.24
C LYS A 49 -11.31 -7.01 -6.76
N GLY A 50 -11.04 -5.98 -7.53
CA GLY A 50 -11.12 -6.04 -8.98
C GLY A 50 -9.89 -6.64 -9.62
N THR A 51 -10.07 -7.31 -10.75
CA THR A 51 -8.99 -7.79 -11.62
C THR A 51 -8.68 -6.81 -12.76
N GLY A 52 -9.53 -5.83 -13.00
CA GLY A 52 -9.28 -4.71 -13.89
C GLY A 52 -8.28 -3.70 -13.30
N ALA A 53 -7.87 -2.74 -14.11
CA ALA A 53 -6.99 -1.69 -13.67
C ALA A 53 -7.72 -0.70 -12.72
N LEU A 54 -7.05 -0.33 -11.62
CA LEU A 54 -7.49 0.73 -10.73
C LEU A 54 -6.57 1.94 -10.89
N THR A 55 -7.14 3.09 -11.21
CA THR A 55 -6.45 4.37 -11.19
C THR A 55 -7.09 5.28 -10.15
N VAL A 56 -6.29 5.77 -9.21
CA VAL A 56 -6.67 6.77 -8.21
C VAL A 56 -5.80 8.00 -8.45
N ASP A 57 -6.41 9.10 -8.80
CA ASP A 57 -5.71 10.28 -9.26
C ASP A 57 -6.24 11.55 -8.58
N HIS A 58 -5.36 12.53 -8.30
CA HIS A 58 -5.69 13.82 -7.70
C HIS A 58 -6.62 13.76 -6.48
N SER A 59 -6.58 12.67 -5.72
CA SER A 59 -7.53 12.41 -4.64
C SER A 59 -6.92 12.64 -3.26
N LYS A 60 -7.77 12.91 -2.27
CA LYS A 60 -7.37 13.20 -0.89
C LYS A 60 -7.92 12.15 0.06
N PHE A 61 -7.08 11.71 1.00
CA PHE A 61 -7.41 10.74 2.01
C PHE A 61 -7.13 11.33 3.40
N HIS A 62 -8.20 11.58 4.17
CA HIS A 62 -8.11 11.91 5.58
C HIS A 62 -8.11 10.63 6.40
N CYS A 63 -6.91 10.21 6.81
CA CYS A 63 -6.63 8.85 7.27
C CYS A 63 -6.95 8.60 8.75
N ASP A 64 -7.36 9.60 9.50
CA ASP A 64 -7.75 9.42 10.88
C ASP A 64 -8.92 8.44 10.99
N ASN A 65 -8.73 7.37 11.78
CA ASN A 65 -9.70 6.29 11.94
C ASN A 65 -9.89 5.36 10.72
N ILE A 66 -9.09 5.48 9.68
CA ILE A 66 -9.03 4.50 8.58
C ILE A 66 -7.93 3.48 8.89
N TYR A 67 -8.19 2.19 8.63
CA TYR A 67 -7.16 1.15 8.87
C TYR A 67 -6.14 1.10 7.73
N ASN A 68 -6.59 0.95 6.48
CA ASN A 68 -5.77 1.09 5.27
C ASN A 68 -6.50 1.99 4.28
N PRO A 69 -6.04 3.20 3.97
CA PRO A 69 -6.69 4.04 2.96
C PRO A 69 -6.93 3.31 1.63
N ILE A 70 -5.91 2.66 1.08
CA ILE A 70 -6.06 1.83 -0.12
C ILE A 70 -5.61 0.41 0.19
N GLU A 71 -6.51 -0.54 0.01
CA GLU A 71 -6.28 -1.94 0.32
C GLU A 71 -6.59 -2.83 -0.89
N GLY A 72 -5.60 -3.59 -1.33
CA GLY A 72 -5.79 -4.69 -2.28
C GLY A 72 -6.47 -5.90 -1.60
N SER A 73 -7.12 -6.72 -2.37
CA SER A 73 -7.75 -7.94 -1.88
C SER A 73 -6.73 -8.94 -1.34
N GLN A 74 -7.14 -9.66 -0.30
CA GLN A 74 -6.40 -10.82 0.20
C GLN A 74 -6.81 -12.14 -0.48
N THR A 75 -7.81 -12.11 -1.36
CA THR A 75 -8.42 -13.30 -1.94
C THR A 75 -8.63 -13.24 -3.44
N THR A 76 -8.30 -12.12 -4.06
CA THR A 76 -8.47 -11.90 -5.51
C THR A 76 -7.20 -11.28 -6.07
N ASP A 77 -6.72 -11.81 -7.17
CA ASP A 77 -5.57 -11.28 -7.88
C ASP A 77 -5.91 -9.90 -8.46
N ASN A 78 -5.35 -8.86 -7.86
CA ASN A 78 -5.58 -7.49 -8.32
C ASN A 78 -4.82 -7.22 -9.60
N GLY A 79 -5.49 -6.55 -10.54
CA GLY A 79 -4.88 -5.99 -11.73
C GLY A 79 -3.95 -4.81 -11.42
N ASN A 80 -3.52 -4.11 -12.44
CA ASN A 80 -2.65 -2.94 -12.30
C ASN A 80 -3.29 -1.87 -11.39
N VAL A 81 -2.50 -1.30 -10.49
CA VAL A 81 -2.95 -0.20 -9.64
C VAL A 81 -2.04 1.00 -9.84
N THR A 82 -2.63 2.14 -10.14
CA THR A 82 -1.94 3.43 -10.21
C THR A 82 -2.56 4.38 -9.17
N VAL A 83 -1.70 4.93 -8.32
CA VAL A 83 -2.07 5.99 -7.37
C VAL A 83 -1.17 7.18 -7.70
N ALA A 84 -1.75 8.26 -8.20
CA ALA A 84 -0.99 9.41 -8.68
C ALA A 84 -1.54 10.72 -8.11
N ASP A 85 -0.65 11.68 -7.88
CA ASP A 85 -1.00 13.05 -7.49
C ASP A 85 -1.93 13.13 -6.27
N CYS A 86 -1.84 12.14 -5.37
CA CYS A 86 -2.72 12.00 -4.21
C CYS A 86 -2.07 12.52 -2.93
N THR A 87 -2.91 12.95 -1.99
CA THR A 87 -2.47 13.32 -0.64
C THR A 87 -3.11 12.42 0.40
N PHE A 88 -2.28 11.99 1.35
CA PHE A 88 -2.69 11.19 2.48
C PHE A 88 -2.27 11.93 3.74
N ASP A 89 -3.22 12.33 4.56
CA ASP A 89 -2.98 12.99 5.84
C ASP A 89 -3.60 12.24 7.01
N GLY A 90 -3.19 12.56 8.23
CA GLY A 90 -3.67 11.88 9.44
C GLY A 90 -2.94 10.58 9.76
N VAL A 91 -3.54 9.78 10.63
CA VAL A 91 -2.92 8.57 11.22
C VAL A 91 -3.73 7.33 10.86
N PRO A 92 -3.35 6.59 9.80
CA PRO A 92 -4.00 5.32 9.52
C PRO A 92 -3.69 4.29 10.61
N GLY A 93 -4.62 3.39 10.83
CA GLY A 93 -4.44 2.32 11.81
C GLY A 93 -3.45 1.24 11.38
N ASN A 94 -3.01 1.25 10.11
CA ASN A 94 -2.04 0.33 9.54
C ASN A 94 -1.25 1.06 8.42
N ASN A 95 -1.11 0.49 7.24
CA ASN A 95 -0.39 1.10 6.13
C ASN A 95 -1.28 2.09 5.34
N PHE A 96 -0.69 3.03 4.61
CA PHE A 96 -1.46 3.88 3.70
C PHE A 96 -1.93 3.10 2.46
N ILE A 97 -1.05 2.31 1.87
CA ILE A 97 -1.35 1.48 0.71
C ILE A 97 -0.91 0.04 0.98
N SER A 98 -1.79 -0.92 0.78
CA SER A 98 -1.50 -2.34 0.97
C SER A 98 -1.80 -3.14 -0.29
N PHE A 99 -0.79 -3.81 -0.83
CA PHE A 99 -0.91 -4.77 -1.94
C PHE A 99 -0.81 -6.18 -1.36
N TYR A 100 -1.94 -6.88 -1.22
CA TYR A 100 -1.93 -8.22 -0.61
C TYR A 100 -1.80 -9.35 -1.62
N GLN A 101 -2.60 -9.31 -2.68
CA GLN A 101 -2.62 -10.34 -3.72
C GLN A 101 -2.67 -9.67 -5.09
N VAL A 102 -1.65 -9.89 -5.89
CA VAL A 102 -1.48 -9.25 -7.18
C VAL A 102 -1.47 -10.31 -8.29
N ALA A 103 -1.94 -9.94 -9.48
CA ALA A 103 -1.93 -10.81 -10.62
C ALA A 103 -0.53 -10.91 -11.25
N GLU A 104 -0.27 -12.00 -11.94
CA GLU A 104 0.97 -12.23 -12.67
C GLU A 104 1.21 -11.16 -13.73
N GLY A 105 2.42 -10.61 -13.76
CA GLY A 105 2.86 -9.62 -14.74
C GLY A 105 2.33 -8.22 -14.52
N THR A 106 1.71 -7.93 -13.36
CA THR A 106 1.17 -6.61 -13.07
C THR A 106 2.25 -5.59 -12.73
N THR A 107 1.89 -4.33 -12.97
CA THR A 107 2.67 -3.16 -12.56
C THR A 107 1.82 -2.26 -11.68
N HIS A 108 2.34 -1.97 -10.49
CA HIS A 108 1.71 -1.08 -9.53
C HIS A 108 2.56 0.19 -9.40
N THR A 109 1.94 1.34 -9.49
CA THR A 109 2.64 2.63 -9.48
C THR A 109 2.04 3.55 -8.43
N VAL A 110 2.91 4.11 -7.58
CA VAL A 110 2.60 5.21 -6.67
C VAL A 110 3.47 6.38 -7.09
N LYS A 111 2.87 7.45 -7.59
CA LYS A 111 3.61 8.54 -8.20
C LYS A 111 3.13 9.89 -7.69
N ASN A 112 4.09 10.81 -7.45
CA ASN A 112 3.82 12.19 -7.05
C ASN A 112 2.83 12.30 -5.89
N CYS A 113 2.93 11.35 -4.93
CA CYS A 113 2.05 11.28 -3.78
C CYS A 113 2.71 11.88 -2.55
N LYS A 114 1.90 12.54 -1.72
CA LYS A 114 2.34 13.11 -0.44
C LYS A 114 1.71 12.33 0.70
N PHE A 115 2.56 11.73 1.53
CA PHE A 115 2.18 11.05 2.75
C PHE A 115 2.56 11.92 3.94
N ALA A 116 1.57 12.61 4.52
CA ALA A 116 1.74 13.50 5.65
C ALA A 116 0.94 12.98 6.84
N GLY A 117 1.63 12.44 7.81
CA GLY A 117 0.99 11.92 9.01
C GLY A 117 1.86 10.89 9.73
N ALA A 118 1.52 10.62 10.98
CA ALA A 118 2.15 9.56 11.75
C ALA A 118 1.54 8.22 11.33
N THR A 119 2.36 7.23 11.06
CA THR A 119 1.90 5.85 11.01
C THR A 119 2.66 5.02 12.04
N ASN A 120 1.96 4.08 12.65
CA ASN A 120 2.60 3.07 13.49
C ASN A 120 3.17 1.92 12.64
N ASN A 121 3.08 2.02 11.31
CA ASN A 121 3.47 1.02 10.34
C ASN A 121 4.12 1.69 9.12
N ASN A 122 4.27 0.95 8.06
CA ASN A 122 4.90 1.41 6.83
C ASN A 122 3.91 2.14 5.92
N ILE A 123 4.44 2.98 5.03
CA ILE A 123 3.63 3.68 4.04
C ILE A 123 3.03 2.70 3.03
N VAL A 124 3.86 1.85 2.44
CA VAL A 124 3.44 0.84 1.48
C VAL A 124 3.72 -0.55 2.03
N ARG A 125 2.76 -1.44 1.89
CA ARG A 125 2.91 -2.84 2.23
C ARG A 125 2.76 -3.73 1.01
N LEU A 126 3.70 -4.65 0.83
CA LEU A 126 3.67 -5.71 -0.16
C LEU A 126 3.50 -7.07 0.52
N SER A 127 2.60 -7.89 0.01
CA SER A 127 2.43 -9.27 0.44
C SER A 127 2.49 -10.18 -0.78
N ASN A 128 3.17 -11.31 -0.68
CA ASN A 128 3.36 -12.24 -1.80
C ASN A 128 2.58 -13.54 -1.59
N LYS A 129 1.25 -13.45 -1.66
CA LYS A 129 0.37 -14.61 -1.46
C LYS A 129 0.36 -15.60 -2.62
N THR A 130 0.56 -15.11 -3.83
CA THR A 130 0.39 -15.91 -5.07
C THR A 130 1.71 -16.27 -5.71
N ASN A 131 2.82 -15.79 -5.19
CA ASN A 131 4.14 -15.91 -5.81
C ASN A 131 4.17 -15.36 -7.26
N ALA A 132 3.31 -14.41 -7.56
CA ALA A 132 3.19 -13.77 -8.85
C ALA A 132 4.37 -12.83 -9.10
N LYS A 133 4.80 -12.71 -10.35
CA LYS A 133 5.76 -11.68 -10.77
C LYS A 133 5.04 -10.35 -10.84
N ALA A 134 5.55 -9.36 -10.13
CA ALA A 134 5.00 -8.01 -10.18
C ALA A 134 6.09 -6.94 -10.06
N THR A 135 5.81 -5.77 -10.63
CA THR A 135 6.67 -4.59 -10.53
C THR A 135 5.95 -3.51 -9.73
N PHE A 136 6.67 -2.90 -8.79
CA PHE A 136 6.18 -1.79 -7.98
C PHE A 136 7.07 -0.57 -8.23
N ASN A 137 6.49 0.51 -8.70
CA ASN A 137 7.18 1.77 -8.96
C ASN A 137 6.70 2.82 -7.94
N ILE A 138 7.63 3.38 -7.20
CA ILE A 138 7.42 4.49 -6.27
C ILE A 138 8.24 5.65 -6.82
N VAL A 139 7.59 6.68 -7.29
CA VAL A 139 8.25 7.75 -8.05
C VAL A 139 7.79 9.12 -7.57
N ASP A 140 8.71 10.04 -7.39
CA ASP A 140 8.44 11.45 -7.02
C ASP A 140 7.52 11.58 -5.78
N CYS A 141 7.68 10.74 -4.79
CA CYS A 141 6.85 10.77 -3.60
C CYS A 141 7.53 11.48 -2.44
N THR A 142 6.72 12.11 -1.60
CA THR A 142 7.20 12.75 -0.36
C THR A 142 6.56 12.06 0.83
N TYR A 143 7.37 11.66 1.78
CA TYR A 143 6.94 11.14 3.06
C TYR A 143 7.44 12.03 4.20
N THR A 144 6.51 12.64 4.91
CA THR A 144 6.81 13.46 6.07
C THR A 144 6.43 12.69 7.33
N TYR A 145 7.41 12.19 8.04
CA TYR A 145 7.20 11.47 9.31
C TYR A 145 6.88 12.47 10.43
N VAL A 146 5.77 12.22 11.12
CA VAL A 146 5.47 12.89 12.39
C VAL A 146 5.70 11.89 13.51
N SER A 147 6.72 12.15 14.31
CA SER A 147 7.31 11.25 15.30
C SER A 147 6.33 10.62 16.29
N GLY A 148 6.59 9.40 16.63
CA GLY A 148 6.01 8.75 17.80
C GLY A 148 6.72 7.46 18.17
N LYS A 149 7.18 6.68 17.25
CA LYS A 149 7.99 5.49 17.49
C LYS A 149 8.78 5.15 16.22
N ALA A 150 10.05 5.45 16.23
CA ALA A 150 11.00 4.80 15.35
C ALA A 150 11.27 3.39 15.90
N ASP A 151 10.32 2.49 15.72
CA ASP A 151 10.60 1.07 15.90
C ASP A 151 11.23 0.54 14.61
N GLU A 152 11.97 -0.55 14.67
CA GLU A 152 12.61 -1.24 13.53
C GLU A 152 11.64 -1.54 12.38
N TRP A 153 10.35 -1.52 12.68
CA TRP A 153 9.21 -1.77 11.80
C TRP A 153 8.74 -0.55 11.00
N THR A 154 9.17 0.64 11.38
CA THR A 154 8.75 1.86 10.72
C THR A 154 9.70 2.18 9.59
N GLY A 155 9.29 1.82 8.39
CA GLY A 155 9.98 2.14 7.16
C GLY A 155 9.03 2.66 6.10
N PHE A 156 9.54 2.99 4.95
CA PHE A 156 8.68 3.38 3.85
C PHE A 156 7.91 2.18 3.31
N MET A 157 8.57 1.06 3.08
CA MET A 157 7.96 -0.14 2.49
C MET A 157 8.17 -1.36 3.39
N LEU A 158 7.10 -2.12 3.59
CA LEU A 158 7.11 -3.40 4.29
C LEU A 158 6.81 -4.54 3.32
N CYS A 159 7.69 -5.51 3.25
CA CYS A 159 7.45 -6.79 2.59
C CYS A 159 7.10 -7.85 3.65
N GLN A 160 5.82 -8.25 3.70
CA GLN A 160 5.35 -9.20 4.71
C GLN A 160 4.20 -10.06 4.18
N ASP A 161 4.36 -11.36 4.24
CA ASP A 161 3.27 -12.31 4.01
C ASP A 161 2.68 -12.80 5.33
N TYR A 162 1.38 -12.58 5.52
CA TYR A 162 0.65 -12.99 6.74
C TYR A 162 0.00 -14.37 6.64
N THR A 163 0.18 -15.09 5.56
CA THR A 163 -0.65 -16.26 5.29
C THR A 163 -0.39 -17.46 6.20
N ASN A 164 0.73 -17.49 6.91
CA ASN A 164 1.02 -18.58 7.81
C ASN A 164 1.67 -18.09 9.11
N LYS A 165 1.12 -18.48 10.22
CA LYS A 165 1.66 -18.13 11.55
C LYS A 165 2.75 -19.06 12.04
N ASN A 166 3.02 -20.18 11.35
CA ASN A 166 4.02 -21.16 11.75
C ASN A 166 4.84 -21.59 10.53
N GLY A 167 6.11 -21.27 10.53
CA GLY A 167 7.05 -21.69 9.49
C GLY A 167 6.86 -20.99 8.14
N VAL A 168 6.45 -19.74 8.14
CA VAL A 168 6.23 -18.95 6.92
C VAL A 168 7.56 -18.67 6.27
N LYS A 169 7.65 -19.05 5.02
CA LYS A 169 8.73 -18.61 4.15
C LYS A 169 8.35 -17.24 3.56
N GLN A 170 9.16 -16.25 3.85
CA GLN A 170 9.06 -14.94 3.18
C GLN A 170 9.89 -15.04 1.89
N ASP A 171 9.20 -15.08 0.76
CA ASP A 171 9.84 -15.17 -0.55
C ASP A 171 9.30 -14.07 -1.47
N PHE A 172 10.13 -13.10 -1.76
CA PHE A 172 9.80 -11.95 -2.59
C PHE A 172 10.63 -11.88 -3.88
N ASN A 173 11.29 -12.97 -4.28
CA ASN A 173 12.18 -13.00 -5.45
C ASN A 173 11.48 -12.64 -6.78
N ASN A 174 10.17 -12.76 -6.84
CA ASN A 174 9.36 -12.41 -8.00
C ASN A 174 8.93 -10.93 -8.02
N TYR A 175 9.25 -10.17 -6.96
CA TYR A 175 8.93 -8.75 -6.89
C TYR A 175 10.12 -7.90 -7.29
N ARG A 176 9.88 -6.99 -8.22
CA ARG A 176 10.77 -5.89 -8.55
C ARG A 176 10.21 -4.60 -7.99
N VAL A 177 11.01 -3.87 -7.25
CA VAL A 177 10.66 -2.58 -6.67
C VAL A 177 11.60 -1.53 -7.21
N ASN A 178 11.08 -0.48 -7.80
CA ASN A 178 11.82 0.68 -8.24
C ASN A 178 11.37 1.87 -7.37
N ILE A 179 12.30 2.53 -6.71
CA ILE A 179 12.06 3.71 -5.89
C ILE A 179 12.92 4.82 -6.45
N ASP A 180 12.29 5.82 -7.03
CA ASP A 180 12.97 6.94 -7.67
C ASP A 180 12.50 8.26 -7.06
N ASN A 181 13.44 9.12 -6.71
CA ASN A 181 13.20 10.47 -6.18
C ASN A 181 12.20 10.47 -5.01
N LEU A 182 12.46 9.64 -3.99
CA LEU A 182 11.67 9.59 -2.77
C LEU A 182 12.24 10.55 -1.72
N GLU A 183 11.51 11.60 -1.39
CA GLU A 183 11.81 12.46 -0.25
C GLU A 183 11.25 11.84 1.03
N ARG A 184 12.12 11.49 1.98
CA ARG A 184 11.75 10.87 3.26
C ARG A 184 12.69 11.30 4.39
N PRO A 185 12.29 11.14 5.66
CA PRO A 185 13.23 11.25 6.77
C PRO A 185 14.38 10.24 6.63
N GLU A 186 15.57 10.61 7.10
CA GLU A 186 16.74 9.71 7.10
C GLU A 186 16.55 8.51 8.03
N GLU A 187 15.72 8.66 9.07
CA GLU A 187 15.44 7.61 10.04
C GLU A 187 14.49 6.54 9.49
N GLY A 188 14.72 5.30 9.87
CA GLY A 188 13.93 4.15 9.46
C GLY A 188 14.39 3.48 8.18
N SER A 189 13.98 2.23 7.99
CA SER A 189 14.33 1.44 6.81
C SER A 189 13.58 1.91 5.57
N LEU A 190 14.26 1.96 4.42
CA LEU A 190 13.60 2.23 3.15
C LEU A 190 12.68 1.07 2.75
N VAL A 191 13.22 -0.13 2.79
CA VAL A 191 12.48 -1.37 2.57
C VAL A 191 12.81 -2.32 3.72
N TYR A 192 11.79 -2.83 4.37
CA TYR A 192 11.91 -3.80 5.44
C TYR A 192 11.22 -5.10 5.02
N VAL A 193 11.93 -6.21 5.08
CA VAL A 193 11.36 -7.55 4.92
C VAL A 193 11.15 -8.12 6.31
N TYR A 194 9.93 -8.53 6.60
CA TYR A 194 9.56 -9.01 7.93
C TYR A 194 10.29 -10.30 8.27
N GLU A 195 11.17 -10.22 9.25
CA GLU A 195 12.02 -11.31 9.71
C GLU A 195 11.73 -11.72 11.17
N ASP A 196 10.91 -10.91 11.86
CA ASP A 196 10.68 -11.07 13.29
C ASP A 196 9.54 -12.04 13.59
N GLY A 197 9.81 -13.02 14.44
CA GLY A 197 8.89 -14.02 14.91
C GLY A 197 9.44 -15.44 14.85
N GLU A 198 9.05 -16.27 15.81
CA GLU A 198 9.44 -17.68 15.82
C GLU A 198 8.93 -18.39 14.55
N GLY A 199 9.86 -18.95 13.77
CA GLY A 199 9.56 -19.75 12.58
C GLY A 199 9.35 -18.96 11.28
N ILE A 200 9.65 -17.66 11.24
CA ILE A 200 9.70 -16.91 9.98
C ILE A 200 11.09 -17.13 9.35
N ILE A 201 11.09 -17.52 8.10
CA ILE A 201 12.31 -17.72 7.32
C ILE A 201 12.24 -16.86 6.08
N VAL A 202 13.12 -15.86 5.98
CA VAL A 202 13.30 -15.12 4.73
C VAL A 202 14.13 -16.00 3.80
N THR A 203 13.54 -16.41 2.69
CA THR A 203 14.22 -17.21 1.68
C THR A 203 14.80 -16.38 0.58
N ASN A 204 14.09 -15.32 0.18
CA ASN A 204 14.55 -14.41 -0.85
C ASN A 204 13.98 -13.01 -0.64
N TYR A 205 14.81 -12.00 -0.87
CA TYR A 205 14.45 -10.61 -0.85
C TYR A 205 13.88 -10.15 -2.21
N PRO A 206 13.07 -9.08 -2.27
CA PRO A 206 12.69 -8.47 -3.53
C PRO A 206 13.92 -7.87 -4.23
N VAL A 207 13.86 -7.76 -5.54
CA VAL A 207 14.86 -7.00 -6.31
C VAL A 207 14.49 -5.53 -6.22
N VAL A 208 15.29 -4.74 -5.52
CA VAL A 208 15.02 -3.32 -5.27
C VAL A 208 16.06 -2.45 -5.95
N TYR A 209 15.59 -1.41 -6.62
CA TYR A 209 16.42 -0.33 -7.15
C TYR A 209 16.01 1.00 -6.52
N VAL A 210 16.99 1.80 -6.14
CA VAL A 210 16.80 3.15 -5.62
C VAL A 210 17.58 4.10 -6.50
N ASP A 211 16.90 5.03 -7.13
CA ASP A 211 17.49 5.97 -8.13
C ASP A 211 18.35 5.23 -9.16
N GLY A 212 17.83 4.13 -9.66
CA GLY A 212 18.48 3.26 -10.64
C GLY A 212 19.61 2.38 -10.10
N SER A 213 19.99 2.50 -8.83
CA SER A 213 21.03 1.68 -8.19
C SER A 213 20.45 0.52 -7.39
N PRO A 214 21.02 -0.69 -7.47
CA PRO A 214 20.50 -1.82 -6.71
C PRO A 214 20.71 -1.61 -5.20
N LEU A 215 19.66 -1.88 -4.43
CA LEU A 215 19.73 -1.98 -2.97
C LEU A 215 20.15 -3.41 -2.60
N VAL A 216 21.15 -3.52 -1.76
CA VAL A 216 21.65 -4.80 -1.24
C VAL A 216 21.15 -4.96 0.20
N PHE A 217 20.50 -6.07 0.49
CA PHE A 217 20.00 -6.44 1.82
C PHE A 217 21.06 -7.21 2.63
#